data_b7e8bbff2e8cf88533c08c9e858e40a7
#
_entry.id   b7e8bbff2e8cf88533c08c9e858e40a7
#
_cell.length_a   1.000
_cell.length_b   1.000
_cell.length_c   1.000
_cell.angle_alpha   90.00
_cell.angle_beta   90.00
_cell.angle_gamma   90.00
#
_symmetry.space_group_name_H-M   'P 1'
#
loop_
_entity.id
_entity.type
_entity.pdbx_description
1 polymer ?
#
loop_
_entity_poly.entity_id
_entity_poly.type
_entity_poly.pdbx_seq_one_letter_code
_entity_poly.pdbx_strand_id
1 'polypeptide(L)'
;MSVSPLPITAVNHIALTTPDLDRLADFYERVFGAEVLARAEGEPRKFFIKLTAGTSLHVFERADAAKAAAASAFDCGSINHFALEAREPETFVAIRNELIAQRRVSETVYDAPGVYTLFATDPDGLLIELLVPQRSGWTPPFATEQFVPLGEPASPGP
;
A
#
# COMPACT_ATOMS: atom_id res chain seq x y z
N MET A 1 28.34 -16.96 9.35
CA MET A 1 28.20 -17.13 7.90
C MET A 1 28.03 -15.75 7.32
N SER A 2 28.93 -15.29 6.44
CA SER A 2 28.82 -13.99 5.75
C SER A 2 27.75 -14.16 4.67
N VAL A 3 26.62 -13.49 4.84
CA VAL A 3 25.61 -13.40 3.78
C VAL A 3 26.14 -12.45 2.74
N SER A 4 26.41 -12.93 1.53
CA SER A 4 26.74 -12.05 0.41
C SER A 4 25.62 -11.04 0.20
N PRO A 5 25.94 -9.76 -0.06
CA PRO A 5 24.89 -8.77 -0.31
C PRO A 5 24.06 -9.18 -1.53
N LEU A 6 22.74 -8.99 -1.45
CA LEU A 6 21.85 -9.26 -2.56
C LEU A 6 22.24 -8.37 -3.77
N PRO A 7 22.22 -8.92 -4.98
CA PRO A 7 22.61 -8.14 -6.19
C PRO A 7 21.60 -7.06 -6.56
N ILE A 8 20.36 -7.16 -6.06
CA ILE A 8 19.29 -6.17 -6.25
C ILE A 8 19.13 -5.39 -4.95
N THR A 9 19.09 -4.07 -5.03
CA THR A 9 19.11 -3.18 -3.85
C THR A 9 17.73 -2.70 -3.43
N ALA A 10 16.77 -2.58 -4.36
CA ALA A 10 15.43 -2.06 -4.07
C ALA A 10 14.45 -2.35 -5.21
N VAL A 11 13.17 -2.17 -4.93
CA VAL A 11 12.14 -1.94 -5.96
C VAL A 11 12.22 -0.45 -6.33
N ASN A 12 12.66 -0.14 -7.54
CA ASN A 12 12.84 1.24 -7.99
C ASN A 12 11.50 1.96 -8.19
N HIS A 13 10.58 1.33 -8.93
CA HIS A 13 9.25 1.89 -9.13
C HIS A 13 8.19 0.82 -9.37
N ILE A 14 6.93 1.22 -9.18
CA ILE A 14 5.74 0.47 -9.53
C ILE A 14 5.01 1.29 -10.59
N ALA A 15 4.68 0.67 -11.72
CA ALA A 15 3.94 1.32 -12.79
C ALA A 15 2.44 1.05 -12.62
N LEU A 16 1.62 2.12 -12.65
CA LEU A 16 0.18 2.08 -12.50
C LEU A 16 -0.51 2.77 -13.67
N THR A 17 -1.76 2.42 -13.89
CA THR A 17 -2.64 3.12 -14.82
C THR A 17 -3.86 3.63 -14.06
N THR A 18 -4.24 4.89 -14.30
CA THR A 18 -5.41 5.54 -13.69
C THR A 18 -6.25 6.24 -14.75
N PRO A 19 -7.55 6.37 -14.59
CA PRO A 19 -8.35 7.25 -15.42
C PRO A 19 -8.20 8.75 -15.06
N ASP A 20 -7.59 9.07 -13.90
CA ASP A 20 -7.48 10.43 -13.38
C ASP A 20 -6.21 10.59 -12.54
N LEU A 21 -5.16 11.14 -13.17
CA LEU A 21 -3.85 11.35 -12.56
C LEU A 21 -3.88 12.33 -11.38
N ASP A 22 -4.66 13.40 -11.51
CA ASP A 22 -4.67 14.46 -10.49
C ASP A 22 -5.34 13.93 -9.21
N ARG A 23 -6.44 13.19 -9.33
CA ARG A 23 -7.11 12.53 -8.20
C ARG A 23 -6.20 11.50 -7.52
N LEU A 24 -5.47 10.70 -8.30
CA LEU A 24 -4.59 9.69 -7.73
C LEU A 24 -3.39 10.34 -7.03
N ALA A 25 -2.78 11.36 -7.64
CA ALA A 25 -1.68 12.10 -7.04
C ALA A 25 -2.09 12.76 -5.72
N ASP A 26 -3.23 13.46 -5.71
CA ASP A 26 -3.78 14.11 -4.51
C ASP A 26 -3.97 13.11 -3.35
N PHE A 27 -4.44 11.91 -3.65
CA PHE A 27 -4.56 10.85 -2.63
C PHE A 27 -3.21 10.48 -2.03
N TYR A 28 -2.20 10.17 -2.86
CA TYR A 28 -0.89 9.76 -2.35
C TYR A 28 -0.17 10.91 -1.63
N GLU A 29 -0.29 12.14 -2.11
CA GLU A 29 0.26 13.33 -1.44
C GLU A 29 -0.37 13.53 -0.05
N ARG A 30 -1.70 13.51 0.04
CA ARG A 30 -2.42 13.78 1.30
C ARG A 30 -2.29 12.66 2.31
N VAL A 31 -2.43 11.41 1.86
CA VAL A 31 -2.47 10.26 2.77
C VAL A 31 -1.08 9.84 3.20
N PHE A 32 -0.16 9.72 2.27
CA PHE A 32 1.17 9.15 2.52
C PHE A 32 2.29 10.18 2.53
N GLY A 33 2.00 11.46 2.29
CA GLY A 33 3.03 12.48 2.18
C GLY A 33 3.94 12.29 0.97
N ALA A 34 3.44 11.63 -0.07
CA ALA A 34 4.16 11.41 -1.32
C ALA A 34 4.45 12.75 -2.02
N GLU A 35 5.42 12.78 -2.91
CA GLU A 35 5.84 13.98 -3.64
C GLU A 35 5.74 13.73 -5.14
N VAL A 36 5.01 14.58 -5.86
CA VAL A 36 5.01 14.57 -7.33
C VAL A 36 6.30 15.18 -7.85
N LEU A 37 7.23 14.32 -8.27
CA LEU A 37 8.56 14.73 -8.76
C LEU A 37 8.51 15.35 -10.14
N ALA A 38 7.64 14.85 -11.02
CA ALA A 38 7.54 15.32 -12.39
C ALA A 38 6.14 15.02 -12.96
N ARG A 39 5.70 15.91 -13.82
CA ARG A 39 4.48 15.80 -14.63
C ARG A 39 4.89 15.87 -16.09
N ALA A 40 4.55 14.88 -16.89
CA ALA A 40 4.80 14.87 -18.31
C ALA A 40 3.46 14.93 -19.07
N GLU A 41 3.31 16.02 -19.79
CA GLU A 41 2.19 16.21 -20.70
C GLU A 41 2.48 15.46 -22.02
N GLY A 42 1.53 14.70 -22.49
CA GLY A 42 1.65 13.87 -23.68
C GLY A 42 0.53 12.84 -23.73
N GLU A 43 0.61 11.91 -24.69
CA GLU A 43 -0.33 10.81 -24.79
C GLU A 43 0.39 9.47 -24.58
N PRO A 44 0.16 8.80 -23.44
CA PRO A 44 -0.63 9.22 -22.27
C PRO A 44 0.09 10.27 -21.40
N ARG A 45 -0.67 11.11 -20.69
CA ARG A 45 -0.12 11.92 -19.57
C ARG A 45 0.47 10.96 -18.54
N LYS A 46 1.52 11.39 -17.83
CA LYS A 46 2.15 10.56 -16.79
C LYS A 46 2.75 11.41 -15.68
N PHE A 47 2.63 10.90 -14.46
CA PHE A 47 3.25 11.48 -13.26
C PHE A 47 4.25 10.50 -12.67
N PHE A 48 5.28 11.09 -12.04
CA PHE A 48 6.26 10.37 -11.23
C PHE A 48 6.09 10.81 -9.79
N ILE A 49 5.63 9.90 -8.95
CA ILE A 49 5.26 10.18 -7.56
C ILE A 49 6.21 9.41 -6.65
N LYS A 50 6.99 10.13 -5.84
CA LYS A 50 7.91 9.53 -4.88
C LYS A 50 7.14 9.05 -3.66
N LEU A 51 7.17 7.75 -3.36
CA LEU A 51 6.57 7.15 -2.18
C LEU A 51 7.53 7.08 -1.01
N THR A 52 8.76 6.64 -1.27
CA THR A 52 9.80 6.44 -0.26
C THR A 52 11.13 6.98 -0.79
N ALA A 53 12.18 6.92 0.01
CA ALA A 53 13.52 7.31 -0.44
C ALA A 53 14.01 6.52 -1.67
N GLY A 54 13.53 5.26 -1.83
CA GLY A 54 14.02 4.35 -2.88
C GLY A 54 12.96 3.89 -3.88
N THR A 55 11.68 4.26 -3.71
CA THR A 55 10.58 3.75 -4.55
C THR A 55 9.65 4.86 -4.98
N SER A 56 9.28 4.86 -6.26
CA SER A 56 8.29 5.78 -6.83
C SER A 56 7.14 5.03 -7.51
N LEU A 57 6.03 5.74 -7.75
CA LEU A 57 5.01 5.34 -8.69
C LEU A 57 5.26 6.04 -10.02
N HIS A 58 5.18 5.28 -11.10
CA HIS A 58 5.10 5.82 -12.46
C HIS A 58 3.67 5.61 -12.94
N VAL A 59 2.90 6.68 -12.99
CA VAL A 59 1.47 6.60 -13.24
C VAL A 59 1.15 7.14 -14.63
N PHE A 60 0.40 6.36 -15.40
CA PHE A 60 -0.04 6.68 -16.75
C PHE A 60 -1.54 6.93 -16.75
N GLU A 61 -1.97 8.03 -17.37
CA GLU A 61 -3.40 8.32 -17.52
C GLU A 61 -3.99 7.63 -18.74
N ARG A 62 -5.09 6.96 -18.51
CA ARG A 62 -5.92 6.34 -19.54
C ARG A 62 -7.38 6.60 -19.20
N ALA A 63 -7.94 7.68 -19.74
CA ALA A 63 -9.32 8.08 -19.44
C ALA A 63 -10.37 7.01 -19.81
N ASP A 64 -10.04 6.14 -20.79
CA ASP A 64 -10.84 4.98 -21.20
C ASP A 64 -10.51 3.68 -20.44
N ALA A 65 -9.57 3.75 -19.48
CA ALA A 65 -9.26 2.59 -18.67
C ALA A 65 -10.52 2.23 -17.87
N ALA A 66 -11.28 1.26 -18.39
CA ALA A 66 -12.22 0.54 -17.55
C ALA A 66 -11.45 0.08 -16.30
N LYS A 67 -12.06 0.23 -15.12
CA LYS A 67 -11.58 -0.53 -13.95
C LYS A 67 -11.33 -1.92 -14.47
N ALA A 68 -10.10 -2.40 -14.40
CA ALA A 68 -9.79 -3.78 -14.70
C ALA A 68 -10.87 -4.57 -13.98
N ALA A 69 -11.65 -5.33 -14.74
CA ALA A 69 -12.67 -6.20 -14.18
C ALA A 69 -11.96 -6.86 -13.03
N ALA A 70 -12.40 -6.66 -11.80
CA ALA A 70 -11.61 -6.87 -10.62
C ALA A 70 -10.91 -8.21 -10.76
N ALA A 71 -9.72 -8.19 -11.32
CA ALA A 71 -8.84 -9.34 -11.28
C ALA A 71 -8.84 -9.68 -9.82
N SER A 72 -9.29 -10.87 -9.47
CA SER A 72 -9.28 -11.26 -8.07
C SER A 72 -7.89 -10.95 -7.59
N ALA A 73 -7.75 -10.25 -6.48
CA ALA A 73 -6.45 -9.99 -5.88
C ALA A 73 -5.62 -11.27 -5.70
N PHE A 74 -6.23 -12.42 -5.92
CA PHE A 74 -5.64 -13.76 -5.84
C PHE A 74 -5.41 -14.42 -7.22
N ASP A 75 -5.60 -13.71 -8.33
CA ASP A 75 -5.28 -14.25 -9.65
C ASP A 75 -3.78 -14.33 -9.86
N CYS A 76 -3.32 -15.46 -10.39
CA CYS A 76 -1.89 -15.66 -10.66
C CYS A 76 -1.36 -14.62 -11.65
N GLY A 77 -0.20 -14.02 -11.32
CA GLY A 77 0.44 -13.01 -12.16
C GLY A 77 -0.05 -11.58 -11.94
N SER A 78 -1.06 -11.36 -11.08
CA SER A 78 -1.45 -10.03 -10.62
C SER A 78 -0.68 -9.62 -9.36
N ILE A 79 -0.59 -8.32 -9.12
CA ILE A 79 -0.15 -7.80 -7.82
C ILE A 79 -1.36 -7.81 -6.90
N ASN A 80 -1.28 -8.58 -5.80
CA ASN A 80 -2.34 -8.59 -4.79
C ASN A 80 -2.42 -7.23 -4.08
N HIS A 81 -1.30 -6.81 -3.50
CA HIS A 81 -1.11 -5.50 -2.86
C HIS A 81 0.38 -5.16 -2.84
N PHE A 82 0.70 -3.93 -2.48
CA PHE A 82 2.03 -3.57 -2.03
C PHE A 82 1.96 -2.99 -0.63
N ALA A 83 3.03 -3.17 0.15
CA ALA A 83 3.08 -2.74 1.52
C ALA A 83 3.97 -1.51 1.69
N LEU A 84 3.51 -0.57 2.54
CA LEU A 84 4.24 0.61 2.97
C LEU A 84 4.48 0.54 4.47
N GLU A 85 5.72 0.74 4.90
CA GLU A 85 6.08 0.78 6.30
C GLU A 85 6.09 2.22 6.80
N ALA A 86 5.28 2.51 7.81
CA ALA A 86 5.31 3.79 8.51
C ALA A 86 6.59 3.88 9.34
N ARG A 87 7.30 5.01 9.23
CA ARG A 87 8.55 5.25 9.96
C ARG A 87 8.35 5.17 11.48
N GLU A 88 7.27 5.77 11.97
CA GLU A 88 6.96 5.89 13.38
C GLU A 88 5.50 5.52 13.66
N PRO A 89 5.19 5.04 14.89
CA PRO A 89 3.83 4.71 15.29
C PRO A 89 2.83 5.85 15.10
N GLU A 90 3.24 7.08 15.38
CA GLU A 90 2.40 8.28 15.22
C GLU A 90 2.06 8.52 13.75
N THR A 91 3.00 8.24 12.84
CA THR A 91 2.77 8.31 11.38
C THR A 91 1.74 7.26 10.95
N PHE A 92 1.83 6.03 11.46
CA PHE A 92 0.84 4.99 11.20
C PHE A 92 -0.56 5.42 11.64
N VAL A 93 -0.68 5.96 12.86
CA VAL A 93 -1.97 6.46 13.40
C VAL A 93 -2.52 7.59 12.54
N ALA A 94 -1.69 8.55 12.15
CA ALA A 94 -2.11 9.69 11.33
C ALA A 94 -2.61 9.25 9.96
N ILE A 95 -1.88 8.38 9.27
CA ILE A 95 -2.28 7.83 7.97
C ILE A 95 -3.58 7.02 8.10
N ARG A 96 -3.70 6.16 9.12
CA ARG A 96 -4.92 5.41 9.38
C ARG A 96 -6.13 6.33 9.52
N ASN A 97 -6.01 7.39 10.31
CA ASN A 97 -7.10 8.33 10.54
C ASN A 97 -7.52 9.05 9.24
N GLU A 98 -6.56 9.43 8.41
CA GLU A 98 -6.83 10.03 7.10
C GLU A 98 -7.53 9.04 6.16
N LEU A 99 -7.10 7.78 6.12
CA LEU A 99 -7.74 6.72 5.34
C LEU A 99 -9.18 6.46 5.78
N ILE A 100 -9.45 6.47 7.09
CA ILE A 100 -10.81 6.35 7.65
C ILE A 100 -11.66 7.56 7.21
N ALA A 101 -11.15 8.78 7.34
CA ALA A 101 -11.85 9.99 6.93
C ALA A 101 -12.25 9.96 5.45
N GLN A 102 -11.39 9.37 4.61
CA GLN A 102 -11.66 9.16 3.19
C GLN A 102 -12.46 7.88 2.88
N ARG A 103 -12.85 7.09 3.87
CA ARG A 103 -13.57 5.80 3.71
C ARG A 103 -12.82 4.81 2.81
N ARG A 104 -11.48 4.76 2.94
CA ARG A 104 -10.59 3.92 2.13
C ARG A 104 -10.09 2.68 2.86
N VAL A 105 -10.40 2.54 4.13
CA VAL A 105 -9.97 1.44 4.99
C VAL A 105 -11.12 1.02 5.90
N SER A 106 -11.15 -0.26 6.30
CA SER A 106 -11.89 -0.69 7.49
C SER A 106 -11.19 -0.15 8.74
N GLU A 107 -11.90 -0.03 9.85
CA GLU A 107 -11.28 0.41 11.11
C GLU A 107 -10.37 -0.65 11.73
N THR A 108 -10.38 -1.86 11.19
CA THR A 108 -9.64 -3.01 11.71
C THR A 108 -8.13 -2.84 11.47
N VAL A 109 -7.38 -2.99 12.55
CA VAL A 109 -5.92 -3.13 12.52
C VAL A 109 -5.59 -4.53 13.03
N TYR A 110 -4.71 -5.20 12.31
CA TYR A 110 -4.30 -6.55 12.65
C TYR A 110 -3.00 -6.54 13.43
N ASP A 111 -2.96 -7.37 14.46
CA ASP A 111 -1.74 -7.70 15.22
C ASP A 111 -1.12 -8.93 14.59
N ALA A 112 -0.06 -8.72 13.82
CA ALA A 112 0.70 -9.77 13.16
C ALA A 112 2.10 -9.91 13.79
N PRO A 113 2.79 -11.03 13.59
CA PRO A 113 4.11 -11.22 14.19
C PRO A 113 5.10 -10.10 13.83
N GLY A 114 5.42 -9.25 14.83
CA GLY A 114 6.38 -8.17 14.71
C GLY A 114 5.87 -6.86 14.13
N VAL A 115 4.62 -6.79 13.67
CA VAL A 115 4.03 -5.59 13.07
C VAL A 115 2.56 -5.41 13.46
N TYR A 116 2.09 -4.16 13.41
CA TYR A 116 0.66 -3.87 13.26
C TYR A 116 0.41 -3.48 11.82
N THR A 117 -0.67 -3.99 11.24
CA THR A 117 -0.98 -3.76 9.82
C THR A 117 -2.47 -3.49 9.58
N LEU A 118 -2.75 -2.77 8.50
CA LEU A 118 -4.10 -2.55 7.98
C LEU A 118 -4.08 -2.59 6.45
N PHE A 119 -5.24 -2.84 5.85
CA PHE A 119 -5.41 -2.85 4.41
C PHE A 119 -6.36 -1.73 3.98
N ALA A 120 -5.93 -0.96 3.00
CA ALA A 120 -6.65 0.16 2.42
C ALA A 120 -6.71 0.04 0.90
N THR A 121 -7.57 0.84 0.27
CA THR A 121 -7.62 0.94 -1.19
C THR A 121 -7.31 2.35 -1.64
N ASP A 122 -6.55 2.47 -2.73
CA ASP A 122 -6.39 3.74 -3.42
C ASP A 122 -7.68 4.15 -4.18
N PRO A 123 -7.75 5.32 -4.80
CA PRO A 123 -8.92 5.75 -5.56
C PRO A 123 -9.36 4.81 -6.67
N ASP A 124 -8.43 4.03 -7.23
CA ASP A 124 -8.72 3.10 -8.33
C ASP A 124 -9.00 1.66 -7.84
N GLY A 125 -8.89 1.43 -6.53
CA GLY A 125 -9.18 0.14 -5.89
C GLY A 125 -7.96 -0.76 -5.77
N LEU A 126 -6.75 -0.25 -6.03
CA LEU A 126 -5.53 -0.99 -5.74
C LEU A 126 -5.38 -1.17 -4.23
N LEU A 127 -5.15 -2.40 -3.80
CA LEU A 127 -4.96 -2.71 -2.39
C LEU A 127 -3.57 -2.27 -1.93
N ILE A 128 -3.55 -1.56 -0.80
CA ILE A 128 -2.34 -1.09 -0.12
C ILE A 128 -2.35 -1.65 1.29
N GLU A 129 -1.27 -2.26 1.70
CA GLU A 129 -1.02 -2.58 3.10
C GLU A 129 -0.20 -1.45 3.75
N LEU A 130 -0.65 -0.94 4.89
CA LEU A 130 0.15 -0.06 5.73
C LEU A 130 0.55 -0.82 6.99
N LEU A 131 1.83 -0.86 7.28
CA LEU A 131 2.33 -1.52 8.46
C LEU A 131 3.26 -0.62 9.29
N VAL A 132 3.41 -0.97 10.57
CA VAL A 132 4.38 -0.38 11.47
C VAL A 132 4.99 -1.47 12.35
N PRO A 133 6.32 -1.52 12.53
CA PRO A 133 6.95 -2.48 13.44
C PRO A 133 6.46 -2.31 14.87
N GLN A 134 6.22 -3.44 15.55
CA GLN A 134 5.93 -3.42 16.98
C GLN A 134 7.14 -2.90 17.75
N ARG A 135 6.90 -1.98 18.68
CA ARG A 135 7.95 -1.39 19.51
C ARG A 135 7.63 -1.57 20.98
N SER A 136 8.66 -1.86 21.77
CA SER A 136 8.53 -1.93 23.22
C SER A 136 7.99 -0.61 23.79
N GLY A 137 6.97 -0.71 24.63
CA GLY A 137 6.37 0.45 25.28
C GLY A 137 5.36 1.23 24.46
N TRP A 138 5.06 0.80 23.21
CA TRP A 138 3.97 1.36 22.44
C TRP A 138 2.84 0.35 22.24
N THR A 139 1.62 0.82 22.46
CA THR A 139 0.38 0.09 22.21
C THR A 139 -0.50 0.95 21.32
N PRO A 140 -1.13 0.39 20.26
CA PRO A 140 -2.06 1.14 19.43
C PRO A 140 -3.19 1.76 20.26
N PRO A 141 -3.59 3.03 20.00
CA PRO A 141 -4.68 3.69 20.72
C PRO A 141 -6.08 3.25 20.23
N PHE A 142 -6.19 2.07 19.64
CA PHE A 142 -7.40 1.46 19.09
C PHE A 142 -7.34 -0.06 19.25
N ALA A 143 -8.50 -0.71 19.12
CA ALA A 143 -8.57 -2.18 19.16
C ALA A 143 -7.84 -2.80 17.96
N THR A 144 -7.17 -3.93 18.23
CA THR A 144 -6.53 -4.75 17.19
C THR A 144 -7.13 -6.15 17.19
N GLU A 145 -7.10 -6.78 16.02
CA GLU A 145 -7.47 -8.18 15.85
C GLU A 145 -6.22 -9.00 15.53
N GLN A 146 -6.18 -10.23 16.03
CA GLN A 146 -5.07 -11.13 15.67
C GLN A 146 -5.12 -11.44 14.18
N PHE A 147 -4.00 -11.25 13.50
CA PHE A 147 -3.88 -11.64 12.11
C PHE A 147 -3.89 -13.17 12.02
N VAL A 148 -4.94 -13.71 11.44
CA VAL A 148 -5.02 -15.13 11.10
C VAL A 148 -4.61 -15.26 9.64
N PRO A 149 -3.44 -15.85 9.33
CA PRO A 149 -3.06 -16.11 7.95
C PRO A 149 -4.16 -16.89 7.22
N LEU A 150 -4.54 -16.43 6.03
CA LEU A 150 -5.45 -17.20 5.20
C LEU A 150 -4.79 -18.53 4.85
N GLY A 151 -5.25 -19.61 5.50
CA GLY A 151 -4.99 -20.98 5.03
C GLY A 151 -3.88 -21.75 5.69
N GLU A 152 -4.07 -22.17 6.93
CA GLU A 152 -3.79 -23.58 7.18
C GLU A 152 -5.08 -24.36 6.85
N PRO A 153 -5.04 -25.35 5.93
CA PRO A 153 -6.18 -26.24 5.77
C PRO A 153 -6.43 -26.90 7.12
N ALA A 154 -7.71 -26.88 7.56
CA ALA A 154 -8.12 -27.58 8.76
C ALA A 154 -7.50 -28.99 8.69
N SER A 155 -6.70 -29.35 9.70
CA SER A 155 -6.19 -30.71 9.83
C SER A 155 -7.37 -31.65 9.75
N PRO A 156 -7.37 -32.68 8.90
CA PRO A 156 -8.42 -33.68 8.93
C PRO A 156 -8.45 -34.25 10.35
N GLY A 157 -9.58 -34.06 11.01
CA GLY A 157 -9.81 -34.63 12.33
C GLY A 157 -9.66 -36.12 12.30
N PRO A 158 -9.38 -36.72 13.46
CA PRO A 158 -9.10 -38.16 13.60
C PRO A 158 -10.27 -39.04 13.18
#